data_9537f5a1fcdd6ecc4462f03745a44b6c
#
_entry.id   9537f5a1fcdd6ecc4462f03745a44b6c
#
_cell.length_a   1.000
_cell.length_b   1.000
_cell.length_c   1.000
_cell.angle_alpha   90.00
_cell.angle_beta   90.00
_cell.angle_gamma   90.00
#
_symmetry.space_group_name_H-M   'P 1'
#
loop_
_entity.id
_entity.type
_entity.pdbx_description
1 polymer ?
#
loop_
_entity_poly.entity_id
_entity_poly.type
_entity_poly.pdbx_seq_one_letter_code
_entity_poly.pdbx_strand_id
1 'polypeptide(L)'
;MDLDKQGNKKKIGILGGTFDPAHKGHLSISKEAKKRYDIDKIIWAVTKKNPFKEKSSLSLDKRINFAKKISQKNSFIKVKYFEDKIKSNRTIDLIKYIKKNNKKTDIYFIMGADSLINFHKWKNSDLISSICNILVFDRDRYKAKSLSSRSFKKYSKKSLKFIKFNKVNISSSKLRKI
;
A
#
# COMPACT_ATOMS: atom_id res chain seq x y z
N MET A 1 -39.70 15.92 -4.49
CA MET A 1 -38.61 16.24 -3.54
C MET A 1 -37.50 15.24 -3.77
N ASP A 2 -36.53 15.63 -4.60
CA ASP A 2 -35.37 14.81 -4.85
C ASP A 2 -34.43 14.91 -3.64
N LEU A 3 -34.38 13.84 -2.85
CA LEU A 3 -33.36 13.67 -1.85
C LEU A 3 -32.05 13.46 -2.60
N ASP A 4 -31.22 14.49 -2.59
CA ASP A 4 -29.86 14.45 -3.08
C ASP A 4 -29.15 13.18 -2.61
N LYS A 5 -28.93 12.25 -3.54
CA LYS A 5 -27.90 11.25 -3.41
C LYS A 5 -26.57 12.01 -3.37
N GLN A 6 -26.12 12.39 -2.18
CA GLN A 6 -24.72 12.69 -1.95
C GLN A 6 -23.94 11.44 -2.37
N GLY A 7 -23.49 11.43 -3.63
CA GLY A 7 -22.74 10.32 -4.19
C GLY A 7 -21.51 10.09 -3.34
N ASN A 8 -21.47 8.96 -2.64
CA ASN A 8 -20.32 8.57 -1.86
C ASN A 8 -19.06 8.68 -2.72
N LYS A 9 -18.11 9.50 -2.26
CA LYS A 9 -16.86 9.74 -2.94
C LYS A 9 -16.11 8.41 -3.11
N LYS A 10 -15.68 8.10 -4.32
CA LYS A 10 -14.92 6.87 -4.60
C LYS A 10 -13.66 6.80 -3.75
N LYS A 11 -13.27 5.60 -3.33
CA LYS A 11 -12.09 5.33 -2.51
C LYS A 11 -11.18 4.32 -3.19
N ILE A 12 -9.92 4.68 -3.38
CA ILE A 12 -8.90 3.83 -3.98
C ILE A 12 -7.80 3.58 -2.96
N GLY A 13 -7.54 2.29 -2.69
CA GLY A 13 -6.37 1.86 -1.93
C GLY A 13 -5.17 1.65 -2.87
N ILE A 14 -3.98 1.98 -2.39
CA ILE A 14 -2.72 1.68 -3.07
C ILE A 14 -1.85 0.90 -2.10
N LEU A 15 -1.54 -0.35 -2.43
CA LEU A 15 -0.57 -1.17 -1.73
C LEU A 15 0.69 -1.27 -2.59
N GLY A 16 1.73 -0.55 -2.19
CA GLY A 16 3.03 -0.59 -2.87
C GLY A 16 3.93 -1.70 -2.35
N GLY A 17 4.73 -2.28 -3.21
CA GLY A 17 5.70 -3.29 -2.81
C GLY A 17 6.41 -3.96 -3.97
N THR A 18 7.46 -4.70 -3.65
CA THR A 18 8.18 -5.53 -4.63
C THR A 18 7.40 -6.79 -5.00
N PHE A 19 6.54 -7.28 -4.09
CA PHE A 19 5.78 -8.53 -4.25
C PHE A 19 6.67 -9.70 -4.71
N ASP A 20 7.67 -10.00 -3.92
CA ASP A 20 8.75 -10.94 -4.27
C ASP A 20 8.85 -12.13 -3.29
N PRO A 21 7.92 -13.08 -3.33
CA PRO A 21 6.67 -13.06 -4.08
C PRO A 21 5.51 -12.36 -3.34
N ALA A 22 4.40 -12.13 -4.04
CA ALA A 22 3.12 -11.82 -3.41
C ALA A 22 2.64 -13.02 -2.57
N HIS A 23 1.92 -12.76 -1.49
CA HIS A 23 1.49 -13.82 -0.55
C HIS A 23 0.15 -13.50 0.13
N LYS A 24 -0.35 -14.47 0.92
CA LYS A 24 -1.61 -14.34 1.65
C LYS A 24 -1.68 -13.10 2.57
N GLY A 25 -0.54 -12.63 3.08
CA GLY A 25 -0.47 -11.40 3.87
C GLY A 25 -0.91 -10.16 3.10
N HIS A 26 -0.52 -10.03 1.83
CA HIS A 26 -0.97 -8.94 0.97
C HIS A 26 -2.49 -9.01 0.73
N LEU A 27 -3.03 -10.21 0.51
CA LEU A 27 -4.48 -10.42 0.36
C LEU A 27 -5.24 -10.04 1.65
N SER A 28 -4.75 -10.49 2.79
CA SER A 28 -5.40 -10.25 4.08
C SER A 28 -5.43 -8.76 4.43
N ILE A 29 -4.32 -8.04 4.23
CA ILE A 29 -4.24 -6.59 4.41
C ILE A 29 -5.23 -5.88 3.47
N SER A 30 -5.27 -6.29 2.19
CA SER A 30 -6.17 -5.70 1.21
C SER A 30 -7.65 -5.90 1.56
N LYS A 31 -8.02 -7.11 1.97
CA LYS A 31 -9.40 -7.42 2.42
C LYS A 31 -9.79 -6.62 3.67
N GLU A 32 -8.89 -6.52 4.62
CA GLU A 32 -9.14 -5.78 5.85
C GLU A 32 -9.26 -4.27 5.61
N ALA A 33 -8.37 -3.70 4.78
CA ALA A 33 -8.46 -2.29 4.38
C ALA A 33 -9.79 -2.00 3.67
N LYS A 34 -10.17 -2.84 2.71
CA LYS A 34 -11.46 -2.72 2.01
C LYS A 34 -12.64 -2.75 3.00
N LYS A 35 -12.66 -3.72 3.90
CA LYS A 35 -13.75 -3.91 4.86
C LYS A 35 -13.89 -2.74 5.84
N ARG A 36 -12.76 -2.28 6.41
CA ARG A 36 -12.78 -1.23 7.46
C ARG A 36 -13.05 0.17 6.92
N TYR A 37 -12.59 0.46 5.70
CA TYR A 37 -12.63 1.81 5.13
C TYR A 37 -13.56 1.94 3.94
N ASP A 38 -14.27 0.87 3.60
CA ASP A 38 -15.18 0.83 2.44
C ASP A 38 -14.48 1.26 1.14
N ILE A 39 -13.31 0.68 0.88
CA ILE A 39 -12.50 0.97 -0.29
C ILE A 39 -13.07 0.26 -1.51
N ASP A 40 -13.32 0.97 -2.60
CA ASP A 40 -13.92 0.39 -3.82
C ASP A 40 -12.97 -0.56 -4.55
N LYS A 41 -11.71 -0.15 -4.71
CA LYS A 41 -10.67 -0.99 -5.33
C LYS A 41 -9.31 -0.75 -4.69
N ILE A 42 -8.47 -1.76 -4.72
CA ILE A 42 -7.09 -1.68 -4.25
C ILE A 42 -6.14 -1.99 -5.40
N ILE A 43 -5.22 -1.07 -5.65
CA ILE A 43 -4.17 -1.24 -6.64
C ILE A 43 -2.94 -1.80 -5.93
N TRP A 44 -2.52 -2.99 -6.35
CA TRP A 44 -1.20 -3.52 -6.00
C TRP A 44 -0.19 -2.92 -6.98
N ALA A 45 0.49 -1.88 -6.53
CA ALA A 45 1.49 -1.17 -7.32
C ALA A 45 2.85 -1.85 -7.15
N VAL A 46 3.22 -2.68 -8.12
CA VAL A 46 4.49 -3.41 -8.09
C VAL A 46 5.63 -2.45 -8.40
N THR A 47 6.67 -2.45 -7.56
CA THR A 47 7.89 -1.67 -7.80
C THR A 47 9.02 -2.55 -8.31
N LYS A 48 9.82 -2.02 -9.22
CA LYS A 48 10.99 -2.72 -9.77
C LYS A 48 12.03 -2.98 -8.66
N LYS A 49 12.30 -1.95 -7.85
CA LYS A 49 13.27 -2.01 -6.75
C LYS A 49 12.80 -1.14 -5.58
N ASN A 50 12.85 -1.68 -4.37
CA ASN A 50 12.66 -0.88 -3.16
C ASN A 50 14.04 -0.40 -2.67
N PRO A 51 14.29 0.92 -2.56
CA PRO A 51 15.59 1.46 -2.15
C PRO A 51 15.98 1.10 -0.71
N PHE A 52 15.02 0.68 0.12
CA PHE A 52 15.23 0.31 1.52
C PHE A 52 15.30 -1.20 1.76
N LYS A 53 15.30 -2.02 0.70
CA LYS A 53 15.33 -3.49 0.77
C LYS A 53 16.38 -4.05 -0.18
N GLU A 54 16.76 -5.31 0.08
CA GLU A 54 17.64 -6.07 -0.80
C GLU A 54 17.04 -6.23 -2.21
N LYS A 55 17.90 -6.56 -3.18
CA LYS A 55 17.49 -6.82 -4.55
C LYS A 55 16.46 -7.96 -4.59
N SER A 56 15.42 -7.80 -5.42
CA SER A 56 14.41 -8.84 -5.63
C SER A 56 15.02 -10.11 -6.22
N SER A 57 14.60 -11.27 -5.74
CA SER A 57 15.04 -12.57 -6.24
C SER A 57 14.36 -12.97 -7.55
N LEU A 58 13.10 -12.58 -7.73
CA LEU A 58 12.35 -12.85 -8.95
C LEU A 58 12.38 -11.64 -9.91
N SER A 59 12.33 -11.91 -11.21
CA SER A 59 12.17 -10.86 -12.21
C SER A 59 10.85 -10.11 -12.04
N LEU A 60 10.79 -8.87 -12.53
CA LEU A 60 9.58 -8.05 -12.44
C LEU A 60 8.35 -8.77 -13.04
N ASP A 61 8.49 -9.35 -14.23
CA ASP A 61 7.39 -10.05 -14.90
C ASP A 61 6.88 -11.25 -14.11
N LYS A 62 7.79 -12.05 -13.53
CA LYS A 62 7.41 -13.18 -12.66
C LYS A 62 6.65 -12.69 -11.43
N ARG A 63 7.09 -11.60 -10.80
CA ARG A 63 6.42 -11.02 -9.64
C ARG A 63 5.02 -10.49 -9.97
N ILE A 64 4.87 -9.81 -11.10
CA ILE A 64 3.57 -9.32 -11.58
C ILE A 64 2.63 -10.49 -11.88
N ASN A 65 3.08 -11.50 -12.61
CA ASN A 65 2.27 -12.65 -12.98
C ASN A 65 1.83 -13.44 -11.74
N PHE A 66 2.72 -13.63 -10.78
CA PHE A 66 2.41 -14.30 -9.53
C PHE A 66 1.38 -13.50 -8.69
N ALA A 67 1.56 -12.18 -8.60
CA ALA A 67 0.62 -11.31 -7.91
C ALA A 67 -0.78 -11.35 -8.55
N LYS A 68 -0.87 -11.34 -9.87
CA LYS A 68 -2.13 -11.51 -10.61
C LYS A 68 -2.79 -12.86 -10.31
N LYS A 69 -2.01 -13.93 -10.32
CA LYS A 69 -2.51 -15.29 -10.04
C LYS A 69 -3.09 -15.39 -8.63
N ILE A 70 -2.37 -14.91 -7.60
CA ILE A 70 -2.82 -15.01 -6.22
C ILE A 70 -4.03 -14.11 -5.92
N SER A 71 -4.17 -12.99 -6.62
CA SER A 71 -5.28 -12.05 -6.42
C SER A 71 -6.50 -12.29 -7.31
N GLN A 72 -6.44 -13.22 -8.27
CA GLN A 72 -7.46 -13.39 -9.31
C GLN A 72 -8.90 -13.59 -8.82
N LYS A 73 -9.09 -14.20 -7.63
CA LYS A 73 -10.42 -14.40 -7.02
C LYS A 73 -10.97 -13.16 -6.31
N ASN A 74 -10.21 -12.07 -6.28
CA ASN A 74 -10.56 -10.84 -5.59
C ASN A 74 -10.67 -9.69 -6.59
N SER A 75 -11.83 -9.53 -7.22
CA SER A 75 -12.07 -8.58 -8.31
C SER A 75 -11.75 -7.12 -7.98
N PHE A 76 -11.78 -6.76 -6.70
CA PHE A 76 -11.42 -5.41 -6.21
C PHE A 76 -9.91 -5.13 -6.20
N ILE A 77 -9.05 -6.16 -6.37
CA ILE A 77 -7.60 -6.01 -6.46
C ILE A 77 -7.17 -5.89 -7.91
N LYS A 78 -6.39 -4.87 -8.23
CA LYS A 78 -5.81 -4.64 -9.55
C LYS A 78 -4.29 -4.56 -9.43
N VAL A 79 -3.59 -5.55 -9.99
CA VAL A 79 -2.13 -5.57 -10.03
C VAL A 79 -1.64 -4.73 -11.21
N LYS A 80 -0.80 -3.73 -10.92
CA LYS A 80 -0.29 -2.80 -11.95
C LYS A 80 1.17 -2.43 -11.70
N TYR A 81 1.87 -2.12 -12.79
CA TYR A 81 3.20 -1.54 -12.80
C TYR A 81 3.16 -0.19 -13.51
N PHE A 82 3.62 0.85 -12.86
CA PHE A 82 3.48 2.23 -13.35
C PHE A 82 4.81 2.91 -13.66
N GLU A 83 5.94 2.42 -13.13
CA GLU A 83 7.20 3.16 -13.11
C GLU A 83 7.69 3.57 -14.50
N ASP A 84 7.52 2.71 -15.50
CA ASP A 84 7.89 3.03 -16.87
C ASP A 84 6.98 4.12 -17.47
N LYS A 85 5.70 4.08 -17.15
CA LYS A 85 4.72 5.05 -17.64
C LYS A 85 4.90 6.43 -17.03
N ILE A 86 5.12 6.49 -15.72
CA ILE A 86 5.31 7.76 -14.99
C ILE A 86 6.77 8.21 -14.98
N LYS A 87 7.70 7.39 -15.46
CA LYS A 87 9.16 7.60 -15.46
C LYS A 87 9.69 7.94 -14.05
N SER A 88 9.14 7.27 -13.04
CA SER A 88 9.50 7.46 -11.63
C SER A 88 9.20 6.20 -10.81
N ASN A 89 10.03 5.94 -9.82
CA ASN A 89 9.83 4.90 -8.80
C ASN A 89 9.41 5.47 -7.44
N ARG A 90 9.10 6.78 -7.39
CA ARG A 90 8.73 7.47 -6.15
C ARG A 90 7.25 7.34 -5.87
N THR A 91 6.91 7.00 -4.62
CA THR A 91 5.51 6.87 -4.18
C THR A 91 4.70 8.15 -4.39
N ILE A 92 5.29 9.31 -4.15
CA ILE A 92 4.58 10.59 -4.37
C ILE A 92 4.13 10.77 -5.83
N ASP A 93 4.96 10.39 -6.79
CA ASP A 93 4.64 10.52 -8.21
C ASP A 93 3.55 9.53 -8.63
N LEU A 94 3.57 8.32 -8.08
CA LEU A 94 2.51 7.33 -8.24
C LEU A 94 1.16 7.85 -7.71
N ILE A 95 1.15 8.37 -6.49
CA ILE A 95 -0.08 8.89 -5.86
C ILE A 95 -0.64 10.07 -6.68
N LYS A 96 0.22 11.01 -7.10
CA LYS A 96 -0.18 12.13 -7.95
C LYS A 96 -0.78 11.66 -9.28
N TYR A 97 -0.15 10.67 -9.91
CA TYR A 97 -0.65 10.09 -11.17
C TYR A 97 -2.03 9.45 -11.00
N ILE A 98 -2.22 8.63 -9.96
CA ILE A 98 -3.50 7.99 -9.69
C ILE A 98 -4.56 9.04 -9.37
N LYS A 99 -4.24 10.03 -8.58
CA LYS A 99 -5.14 11.13 -8.20
C LYS A 99 -5.58 11.96 -9.42
N LYS A 100 -4.65 12.29 -10.31
CA LYS A 100 -4.93 13.02 -11.55
C LYS A 100 -5.92 12.27 -12.44
N ASN A 101 -5.77 10.94 -12.55
CA ASN A 101 -6.62 10.10 -13.39
C ASN A 101 -7.92 9.62 -12.71
N ASN A 102 -8.11 9.93 -11.44
CA ASN A 102 -9.29 9.57 -10.66
C ASN A 102 -9.76 10.77 -9.84
N LYS A 103 -10.30 11.77 -10.53
CA LYS A 103 -10.80 13.00 -9.90
C LYS A 103 -11.91 12.67 -8.90
N LYS A 104 -12.04 13.48 -7.84
CA LYS A 104 -13.04 13.30 -6.77
C LYS A 104 -12.96 11.92 -6.08
N THR A 105 -11.76 11.39 -5.93
CA THR A 105 -11.50 10.09 -5.27
C THR A 105 -10.60 10.28 -4.06
N ASP A 106 -10.93 9.62 -2.96
CA ASP A 106 -10.05 9.55 -1.79
C ASP A 106 -9.02 8.44 -1.98
N ILE A 107 -7.77 8.76 -1.73
CA ILE A 107 -6.66 7.82 -1.82
C ILE A 107 -6.29 7.33 -0.42
N TYR A 108 -6.13 6.03 -0.29
CA TYR A 108 -5.65 5.33 0.89
C TYR A 108 -4.35 4.62 0.55
N PHE A 109 -3.23 5.13 1.03
CA PHE A 109 -1.94 4.46 0.87
C PHE A 109 -1.76 3.43 1.99
N ILE A 110 -1.54 2.18 1.61
CA ILE A 110 -1.48 1.04 2.52
C ILE A 110 -0.03 0.57 2.63
N MET A 111 0.47 0.43 3.85
CA MET A 111 1.81 -0.09 4.12
C MET A 111 1.84 -0.97 5.37
N GLY A 112 2.87 -1.80 5.48
CA GLY A 112 3.17 -2.53 6.72
C GLY A 112 3.95 -1.68 7.72
N ALA A 113 3.91 -2.09 8.99
CA ALA A 113 4.63 -1.42 10.08
C ALA A 113 6.15 -1.32 9.85
N ASP A 114 6.74 -2.30 9.15
CA ASP A 114 8.16 -2.27 8.77
C ASP A 114 8.49 -1.09 7.83
N SER A 115 7.61 -0.77 6.91
CA SER A 115 7.80 0.37 5.99
C SER A 115 7.61 1.72 6.68
N LEU A 116 6.73 1.80 7.68
CA LEU A 116 6.50 3.02 8.45
C LEU A 116 7.77 3.55 9.10
N ILE A 117 8.64 2.68 9.60
CA ILE A 117 9.87 3.04 10.29
C ILE A 117 10.71 4.04 9.48
N ASN A 118 10.80 3.84 8.17
CA ASN A 118 11.57 4.66 7.24
C ASN A 118 10.72 5.64 6.41
N PHE A 119 9.42 5.71 6.64
CA PHE A 119 8.53 6.55 5.82
C PHE A 119 8.92 8.03 5.82
N HIS A 120 9.40 8.57 6.94
CA HIS A 120 9.88 9.95 7.03
C HIS A 120 11.07 10.27 6.10
N LYS A 121 11.78 9.24 5.60
CA LYS A 121 12.88 9.36 4.64
C LYS A 121 12.42 9.32 3.18
N TRP A 122 11.15 8.98 2.94
CA TRP A 122 10.64 8.92 1.59
C TRP A 122 10.54 10.33 0.99
N LYS A 123 10.79 10.42 -0.31
CA LYS A 123 10.70 11.69 -1.03
C LYS A 123 9.32 12.31 -0.85
N ASN A 124 9.29 13.54 -0.35
CA ASN A 124 8.05 14.29 -0.10
C ASN A 124 7.03 13.57 0.80
N SER A 125 7.50 12.88 1.85
CA SER A 125 6.62 12.19 2.81
C SER A 125 5.57 13.11 3.43
N ASP A 126 5.89 14.38 3.67
CA ASP A 126 4.94 15.38 4.16
C ASP A 126 3.80 15.62 3.16
N LEU A 127 4.13 15.72 1.88
CA LEU A 127 3.13 15.88 0.83
C LEU A 127 2.27 14.63 0.68
N ILE A 128 2.86 13.42 0.75
CA ILE A 128 2.10 12.16 0.77
C ILE A 128 1.08 12.20 1.90
N SER A 129 1.51 12.55 3.11
CA SER A 129 0.64 12.65 4.28
C SER A 129 -0.50 13.68 4.11
N SER A 130 -0.27 14.73 3.33
CA SER A 130 -1.28 15.79 3.12
C SER A 130 -2.32 15.47 2.05
N ILE A 131 -1.99 14.60 1.08
CA ILE A 131 -2.84 14.32 -0.09
C ILE A 131 -3.54 12.97 -0.06
N CYS A 132 -3.19 12.08 0.85
CA CYS A 132 -3.85 10.79 1.02
C CYS A 132 -3.93 10.35 2.48
N ASN A 133 -4.84 9.41 2.76
CA ASN A 133 -4.89 8.70 4.03
C ASN A 133 -3.83 7.59 4.02
N ILE A 134 -3.14 7.40 5.14
CA ILE A 134 -2.11 6.37 5.29
C ILE A 134 -2.60 5.31 6.26
N LEU A 135 -2.71 4.07 5.81
CA LEU A 135 -3.10 2.93 6.62
C LEU A 135 -1.87 2.06 6.87
N VAL A 136 -1.48 1.96 8.12
CA VAL A 136 -0.34 1.15 8.54
C VAL A 136 -0.84 -0.11 9.24
N PHE A 137 -0.59 -1.25 8.64
CA PHE A 137 -0.96 -2.54 9.23
C PHE A 137 0.15 -3.07 10.11
N ASP A 138 -0.24 -3.51 11.31
CA ASP A 138 0.65 -4.17 12.25
C ASP A 138 1.32 -5.38 11.58
N ARG A 139 2.56 -5.61 11.97
CA ARG A 139 3.36 -6.71 11.47
C ARG A 139 4.22 -7.25 12.59
N ASP A 140 4.21 -8.57 12.71
CA ASP A 140 4.98 -9.28 13.73
C ASP A 140 6.42 -8.73 13.84
N ARG A 141 6.88 -8.50 15.07
CA ARG A 141 8.20 -7.95 15.45
C ARG A 141 8.42 -6.46 15.12
N TYR A 142 7.53 -5.79 14.41
CA TYR A 142 7.72 -4.38 14.02
C TYR A 142 6.86 -3.38 14.80
N LYS A 143 5.87 -3.84 15.57
CA LYS A 143 4.91 -2.99 16.27
C LYS A 143 5.58 -1.94 17.15
N ALA A 144 6.36 -2.37 18.13
CA ALA A 144 7.00 -1.45 19.09
C ALA A 144 7.92 -0.46 18.38
N LYS A 145 8.77 -0.95 17.46
CA LYS A 145 9.71 -0.12 16.70
C LYS A 145 8.99 0.88 15.78
N SER A 146 7.88 0.49 15.16
CA SER A 146 7.11 1.39 14.30
C SER A 146 6.37 2.47 15.08
N LEU A 147 5.74 2.11 16.22
CA LEU A 147 5.04 3.07 17.09
C LEU A 147 5.98 4.06 17.78
N SER A 148 7.23 3.71 18.02
CA SER A 148 8.26 4.60 18.54
C SER A 148 9.00 5.38 17.45
N SER A 149 8.74 5.10 16.18
CA SER A 149 9.45 5.71 15.04
C SER A 149 9.16 7.20 14.90
N ARG A 150 10.14 7.91 14.29
CA ARG A 150 9.96 9.31 13.91
C ARG A 150 8.75 9.51 12.98
N SER A 151 8.51 8.57 12.06
CA SER A 151 7.38 8.64 11.15
C SER A 151 6.04 8.60 11.89
N PHE A 152 5.88 7.67 12.83
CA PHE A 152 4.64 7.58 13.62
C PHE A 152 4.40 8.85 14.44
N LYS A 153 5.42 9.34 15.15
CA LYS A 153 5.32 10.58 15.94
C LYS A 153 4.92 11.77 15.09
N LYS A 154 5.45 11.85 13.86
CA LYS A 154 5.20 12.98 12.95
C LYS A 154 3.81 12.94 12.31
N TYR A 155 3.30 11.76 11.93
CA TYR A 155 2.12 11.63 11.07
C TYR A 155 0.87 11.05 11.74
N SER A 156 0.97 10.43 12.91
CA SER A 156 -0.16 9.77 13.58
C SER A 156 -1.30 10.70 13.97
N LYS A 157 -1.01 11.97 14.20
CA LYS A 157 -2.01 13.01 14.50
C LYS A 157 -2.61 13.67 13.25
N LYS A 158 -2.21 13.23 12.06
CA LYS A 158 -2.66 13.77 10.77
C LYS A 158 -3.47 12.72 10.02
N SER A 159 -2.91 12.19 8.94
CA SER A 159 -3.56 11.26 8.03
C SER A 159 -3.24 9.79 8.25
N LEU A 160 -2.34 9.46 9.18
CA LEU A 160 -1.89 8.10 9.43
C LEU A 160 -2.72 7.43 10.51
N LYS A 161 -3.18 6.21 10.20
CA LYS A 161 -3.86 5.32 11.16
C LYS A 161 -3.10 4.00 11.25
N PHE A 162 -2.76 3.62 12.49
CA PHE A 162 -2.13 2.32 12.79
C PHE A 162 -3.21 1.29 13.09
N ILE A 163 -3.21 0.19 12.34
CA ILE A 163 -4.24 -0.85 12.40
C ILE A 163 -3.63 -2.10 13.01
N LYS A 164 -4.17 -2.51 14.16
CA LYS A 164 -3.82 -3.80 14.78
C LYS A 164 -4.30 -4.93 13.89
N PHE A 165 -3.40 -5.81 13.50
CA PHE A 165 -3.70 -6.89 12.56
C PHE A 165 -2.76 -8.07 12.77
N ASN A 166 -3.31 -9.20 13.25
CA ASN A 166 -2.52 -10.37 13.64
C ASN A 166 -2.82 -11.64 12.79
N LYS A 167 -3.52 -11.52 11.67
CA LYS A 167 -4.04 -12.69 10.95
C LYS A 167 -3.02 -13.49 10.13
N VAL A 168 -1.86 -12.94 9.78
CA VAL A 168 -0.91 -13.67 8.92
C VAL A 168 0.54 -13.30 9.21
N ASN A 169 1.30 -14.26 9.72
CA ASN A 169 2.74 -14.13 9.98
C ASN A 169 3.61 -14.54 8.77
N ILE A 170 3.18 -14.23 7.55
CA ILE A 170 3.91 -14.55 6.34
C ILE A 170 4.46 -13.27 5.72
N SER A 171 5.75 -13.28 5.37
CA SER A 171 6.39 -12.22 4.61
C SER A 171 7.11 -12.78 3.40
N SER A 172 7.33 -11.96 2.37
CA SER A 172 8.12 -12.35 1.21
C SER A 172 9.51 -12.82 1.59
N SER A 173 10.13 -12.18 2.59
CA SER A 173 11.45 -12.59 3.10
C SER A 173 11.42 -13.97 3.76
N LYS A 174 10.36 -14.33 4.48
CA LYS A 174 10.19 -15.68 5.04
C LYS A 174 10.02 -16.72 3.94
N LEU A 175 9.24 -16.43 2.90
CA LEU A 175 9.02 -17.35 1.77
C LEU A 175 10.27 -17.60 0.94
N ARG A 176 11.16 -16.60 0.81
CA ARG A 176 12.44 -16.76 0.09
C ARG A 176 13.47 -17.61 0.84
N LYS A 177 13.29 -17.85 2.14
CA LYS A 177 14.17 -18.69 2.97
C LYS A 177 13.75 -20.16 3.01
N ILE A 178 12.62 -20.48 2.42
CA ILE A 178 12.15 -21.85 2.23
C ILE A 178 12.57 -22.35 0.86
#